data_48d490a69f6a71241f1058af970259f6
#
_entry.id   48d490a69f6a71241f1058af970259f6
#
_cell.length_a   1.000
_cell.length_b   1.000
_cell.length_c   1.000
_cell.angle_alpha   90.00
_cell.angle_beta   90.00
_cell.angle_gamma   90.00
#
_symmetry.space_group_name_H-M   'P 1'
#
loop_
_entity.id
_entity.type
_entity.pdbx_description
1 polymer ?
#
loop_
_entity_poly.entity_id
_entity_poly.type
_entity_poly.pdbx_seq_one_letter_code
_entity_poly.pdbx_strand_id
1 'polypeptide(L)'
;MGEAKKGKIPAVVAVDTGGTFTDVLLLDGGRLHSLKLPSTPGDPSDAVLEGLRRILERVGGNTDEREADKREADVPFVLLHGSTVATNALLERKGARVKLVTNAGFEDILEIGRQNRPQLYALVGHRPPPLVNRDDRHGIQGRMGPDGEAIEPLDPAELEALPELLGGAESVAVVLLH
;
A
#
# COMPACT_ATOMS: atom_id res chain seq x y z
N MET A 1 -8.51 23.22 44.42
CA MET A 1 -8.20 23.52 43.02
C MET A 1 -7.20 22.47 42.56
N GLY A 2 -7.69 21.41 41.89
CA GLY A 2 -6.85 20.29 41.48
C GLY A 2 -6.08 20.66 40.23
N GLU A 3 -4.75 20.57 40.28
CA GLU A 3 -3.91 20.67 39.10
C GLU A 3 -4.26 19.54 38.14
N ALA A 4 -4.75 19.91 36.97
CA ALA A 4 -4.90 18.97 35.86
C ALA A 4 -3.52 18.40 35.52
N LYS A 5 -3.28 17.12 35.77
CA LYS A 5 -2.12 16.39 35.29
C LYS A 5 -2.06 16.61 33.76
N LYS A 6 -1.12 17.45 33.30
CA LYS A 6 -0.76 17.57 31.89
C LYS A 6 -0.41 16.15 31.41
N GLY A 7 -1.29 15.52 30.67
CA GLY A 7 -1.03 14.24 30.05
C GLY A 7 0.25 14.36 29.22
N LYS A 8 1.24 13.51 29.48
CA LYS A 8 2.47 13.44 28.67
C LYS A 8 2.03 13.07 27.25
N ILE A 9 2.32 13.94 26.29
CA ILE A 9 2.05 13.63 24.87
C ILE A 9 2.86 12.38 24.56
N PRO A 10 2.22 11.31 24.02
CA PRO A 10 2.95 10.11 23.67
C PRO A 10 4.00 10.45 22.60
N ALA A 11 5.13 9.76 22.62
CA ALA A 11 6.10 9.86 21.55
C ALA A 11 5.47 9.45 20.21
N VAL A 12 5.83 10.13 19.12
CA VAL A 12 5.35 9.79 17.78
C VAL A 12 6.53 9.36 16.94
N VAL A 13 6.46 8.16 16.40
CA VAL A 13 7.44 7.65 15.43
C VAL A 13 6.79 7.62 14.07
N ALA A 14 7.41 8.23 13.07
CA ALA A 14 7.00 8.16 11.68
C ALA A 14 8.08 7.41 10.88
N VAL A 15 7.66 6.43 10.09
CA VAL A 15 8.54 5.64 9.22
C VAL A 15 8.03 5.77 7.79
N ASP A 16 8.90 6.17 6.88
CA ASP A 16 8.64 6.16 5.44
C ASP A 16 9.58 5.18 4.74
N THR A 17 8.99 4.11 4.21
CA THR A 17 9.73 3.05 3.52
C THR A 17 9.71 3.27 2.03
N GLY A 18 10.85 3.73 1.48
CA GLY A 18 11.08 3.84 0.05
C GLY A 18 11.74 2.60 -0.55
N GLY A 19 11.97 2.61 -1.87
CA GLY A 19 12.66 1.50 -2.56
C GLY A 19 14.15 1.39 -2.23
N THR A 20 14.80 2.51 -1.86
CA THR A 20 16.26 2.56 -1.60
C THR A 20 16.58 2.86 -0.16
N PHE A 21 15.83 3.74 0.47
CA PHE A 21 16.04 4.17 1.85
C PHE A 21 14.74 4.15 2.62
N THR A 22 14.88 3.89 3.93
CA THR A 22 13.82 4.01 4.92
C THR A 22 14.18 5.17 5.84
N ASP A 23 13.31 6.16 5.90
CA ASP A 23 13.45 7.33 6.78
C ASP A 23 12.62 7.12 8.06
N VAL A 24 13.23 7.36 9.21
CA VAL A 24 12.58 7.22 10.52
C VAL A 24 12.70 8.54 11.27
N LEU A 25 11.58 9.04 11.74
CA LEU A 25 11.46 10.27 12.51
C LEU A 25 10.85 9.94 13.88
N LEU A 26 11.39 10.50 14.94
CA LEU A 26 10.81 10.42 16.28
C LEU A 26 10.63 11.83 16.84
N LEU A 27 9.41 12.14 17.24
CA LEU A 27 9.08 13.33 18.02
C LEU A 27 8.87 12.91 19.48
N ASP A 28 9.77 13.34 20.36
CA ASP A 28 9.67 13.12 21.80
C ASP A 28 9.89 14.41 22.57
N GLY A 29 8.96 14.76 23.43
CA GLY A 29 9.03 15.94 24.27
C GLY A 29 9.28 17.26 23.50
N GLY A 30 8.83 17.36 22.25
CA GLY A 30 9.05 18.49 21.36
C GLY A 30 10.41 18.49 20.65
N ARG A 31 11.22 17.45 20.81
CA ARG A 31 12.46 17.24 20.07
C ARG A 31 12.24 16.27 18.92
N LEU A 32 12.77 16.64 17.75
CA LEU A 32 12.72 15.80 16.55
C LEU A 32 14.08 15.11 16.35
N HIS A 33 14.04 13.78 16.28
CA HIS A 33 15.17 12.95 15.92
C HIS A 33 14.92 12.33 14.57
N SER A 34 15.95 12.17 13.76
CA SER A 34 15.85 11.53 12.43
C SER A 34 16.93 10.47 12.25
N LEU A 35 16.60 9.45 11.49
CA LEU A 35 17.48 8.37 11.10
C LEU A 35 17.12 7.94 9.68
N LYS A 36 18.13 7.72 8.86
CA LYS A 36 17.98 7.16 7.49
C LYS A 36 18.76 5.85 7.42
N LEU A 37 18.12 4.81 6.88
CA LEU A 37 18.68 3.48 6.70
C LEU A 37 18.55 3.06 5.25
N PRO A 38 19.40 2.17 4.73
CA PRO A 38 19.09 1.44 3.51
C PRO A 38 17.82 0.62 3.69
N SER A 39 16.93 0.61 2.70
CA SER A 39 15.79 -0.29 2.70
C SER A 39 16.22 -1.73 2.44
N THR A 40 15.40 -2.67 2.87
CA THR A 40 15.57 -4.11 2.68
C THR A 40 14.52 -4.62 1.69
N PRO A 41 14.81 -4.63 0.37
CA PRO A 41 13.80 -4.94 -0.66
C PRO A 41 13.20 -6.34 -0.56
N GLY A 42 13.94 -7.30 0.03
CA GLY A 42 13.47 -8.68 0.25
C GLY A 42 12.41 -8.78 1.35
N ASP A 43 12.56 -7.99 2.40
CA ASP A 43 11.58 -7.82 3.48
C ASP A 43 11.67 -6.38 4.02
N PRO A 44 10.74 -5.50 3.62
CA PRO A 44 10.74 -4.12 4.09
C PRO A 44 10.57 -3.96 5.60
N SER A 45 10.06 -4.97 6.30
CA SER A 45 9.86 -4.93 7.75
C SER A 45 11.18 -4.89 8.52
N ASP A 46 12.24 -5.50 8.01
CA ASP A 46 13.55 -5.51 8.64
C ASP A 46 14.11 -4.10 8.80
N ALA A 47 14.03 -3.28 7.76
CA ALA A 47 14.48 -1.88 7.84
C ALA A 47 13.63 -1.05 8.81
N VAL A 48 12.33 -1.31 8.87
CA VAL A 48 11.41 -0.64 9.81
C VAL A 48 11.77 -0.99 11.24
N LEU A 49 11.90 -2.28 11.56
CA LEU A 49 12.23 -2.75 12.91
C LEU A 49 13.61 -2.26 13.38
N GLU A 50 14.61 -2.34 12.51
CA GLU A 50 15.94 -1.84 12.80
C GLU A 50 15.95 -0.32 13.02
N GLY A 51 15.17 0.40 12.19
CA GLY A 51 15.00 1.84 12.35
C GLY A 51 14.35 2.23 13.67
N LEU A 52 13.30 1.53 14.06
CA LEU A 52 12.61 1.71 15.34
C LEU A 52 13.58 1.44 16.50
N ARG A 53 14.28 0.32 16.48
CA ARG A 53 15.25 -0.02 17.51
C ARG A 53 16.30 1.09 17.69
N ARG A 54 16.96 1.50 16.61
CA ARG A 54 18.02 2.53 16.65
C ARG A 54 17.53 3.90 17.07
N ILE A 55 16.34 4.31 16.66
CA ILE A 55 15.86 5.65 17.01
C ILE A 55 15.39 5.71 18.46
N LEU A 56 14.82 4.63 18.99
CA LEU A 56 14.39 4.53 20.38
C LEU A 56 15.61 4.45 21.33
N GLU A 57 16.68 3.75 20.97
CA GLU A 57 17.94 3.73 21.72
C GLU A 57 18.56 5.12 21.89
N ARG A 58 18.45 5.98 20.85
CA ARG A 58 18.96 7.37 20.93
C ARG A 58 18.25 8.22 21.98
N VAL A 59 17.01 7.92 22.28
CA VAL A 59 16.21 8.67 23.25
C VAL A 59 16.31 8.03 24.64
N GLY A 60 16.44 6.70 24.71
CA GLY A 60 16.66 5.96 25.95
C GLY A 60 18.09 6.07 26.52
N GLY A 61 19.06 6.45 25.71
CA GLY A 61 20.49 6.40 26.00
C GLY A 61 21.03 7.41 27.00
N ASN A 62 20.21 8.11 27.77
CA ASN A 62 20.62 9.01 28.86
C ASN A 62 20.18 8.50 30.23
N THR A 63 19.89 7.21 30.37
CA THR A 63 19.58 6.59 31.67
C THR A 63 20.59 5.51 31.98
N ASP A 64 21.11 5.55 33.26
CA ASP A 64 22.01 4.52 33.81
C ASP A 64 21.58 3.10 33.39
N GLU A 65 22.55 2.29 32.94
CA GLU A 65 22.39 0.91 32.45
C GLU A 65 21.56 0.00 33.39
N ARG A 66 21.39 0.38 34.64
CA ARG A 66 20.60 -0.34 35.67
C ARG A 66 19.10 -0.12 35.57
N GLU A 67 18.63 0.89 34.83
CA GLU A 67 17.20 1.18 34.62
C GLU A 67 16.70 0.82 33.18
N ALA A 68 17.60 0.50 32.26
CA ALA A 68 17.29 0.14 30.89
C ALA A 68 16.45 -1.15 30.84
N ASP A 69 16.76 -2.14 31.66
CA ASP A 69 16.08 -3.45 31.67
C ASP A 69 14.60 -3.42 32.14
N LYS A 70 14.17 -2.31 32.73
CA LYS A 70 12.78 -2.11 33.21
C LYS A 70 11.92 -1.24 32.32
N ARG A 71 12.49 -0.56 31.30
CA ARG A 71 11.78 0.40 30.46
C ARG A 71 11.48 -0.08 29.04
N GLU A 72 11.93 -1.27 28.67
CA GLU A 72 11.78 -1.80 27.31
C GLU A 72 10.33 -2.11 26.90
N ALA A 73 9.38 -2.10 27.83
CA ALA A 73 8.04 -2.59 27.58
C ALA A 73 6.89 -1.55 27.57
N ASP A 74 7.09 -0.29 28.00
CA ASP A 74 5.91 0.53 28.37
C ASP A 74 5.99 2.05 28.04
N VAL A 75 6.76 2.48 27.05
CA VAL A 75 6.58 3.87 26.55
C VAL A 75 5.56 3.83 25.42
N PRO A 76 4.30 4.21 25.66
CA PRO A 76 3.31 4.24 24.60
C PRO A 76 3.76 5.25 23.54
N PHE A 77 3.88 4.81 22.31
CA PHE A 77 4.14 5.67 21.18
C PHE A 77 3.09 5.43 20.07
N VAL A 78 2.90 6.44 19.25
CA VAL A 78 2.10 6.34 18.05
C VAL A 78 3.04 6.07 16.88
N LEU A 79 2.82 4.97 16.16
CA LEU A 79 3.54 4.66 14.94
C LEU A 79 2.74 5.11 13.71
N LEU A 80 3.35 5.97 12.91
CA LEU A 80 2.86 6.36 11.58
C LEU A 80 3.75 5.69 10.55
N HIS A 81 3.18 4.85 9.69
CA HIS A 81 3.93 4.15 8.67
C HIS A 81 3.42 4.50 7.27
N GLY A 82 4.29 5.04 6.45
CA GLY A 82 4.12 5.25 5.02
C GLY A 82 5.01 4.31 4.22
N SER A 83 4.54 3.87 3.05
CA SER A 83 5.34 3.03 2.17
C SER A 83 5.05 3.34 0.71
N THR A 84 6.10 3.47 -0.10
CA THR A 84 6.00 3.61 -1.55
C THR A 84 6.26 2.30 -2.30
N VAL A 85 6.37 1.17 -1.59
CA VAL A 85 6.69 -0.14 -2.18
C VAL A 85 5.68 -0.53 -3.27
N ALA A 86 4.39 -0.39 -3.00
CA ALA A 86 3.34 -0.71 -3.97
C ALA A 86 3.38 0.24 -5.19
N THR A 87 3.61 1.53 -4.96
CA THR A 87 3.77 2.52 -6.04
C THR A 87 4.98 2.19 -6.91
N ASN A 88 6.10 1.85 -6.29
CA ASN A 88 7.32 1.48 -7.00
C ASN A 88 7.12 0.18 -7.80
N ALA A 89 6.50 -0.85 -7.22
CA ALA A 89 6.16 -2.08 -7.93
C ALA A 89 5.31 -1.81 -9.18
N LEU A 90 4.32 -0.91 -9.05
CA LEU A 90 3.49 -0.48 -10.17
C LEU A 90 4.28 0.25 -11.26
N LEU A 91 5.13 1.20 -10.88
CA LEU A 91 5.95 1.99 -11.83
C LEU A 91 7.00 1.12 -12.52
N GLU A 92 7.63 0.21 -11.79
CA GLU A 92 8.63 -0.73 -12.29
C GLU A 92 8.01 -1.93 -13.01
N ARG A 93 6.69 -2.08 -12.95
CA ARG A 93 5.94 -3.23 -13.48
C ARG A 93 6.44 -4.57 -12.93
N LYS A 94 6.86 -4.56 -11.69
CA LYS A 94 7.26 -5.73 -10.91
C LYS A 94 6.12 -6.10 -9.97
N GLY A 95 5.51 -7.25 -10.19
CA GLY A 95 4.39 -7.68 -9.37
C GLY A 95 3.92 -9.07 -9.78
N ALA A 96 2.92 -9.57 -9.07
CA ALA A 96 2.26 -10.81 -9.36
C ALA A 96 1.59 -10.79 -10.75
N ARG A 97 1.45 -11.97 -11.37
CA ARG A 97 0.62 -12.15 -12.55
C ARG A 97 -0.84 -11.99 -12.16
N VAL A 98 -1.43 -10.87 -12.55
CA VAL A 98 -2.80 -10.51 -12.19
C VAL A 98 -3.76 -10.88 -13.31
N LYS A 99 -4.88 -11.51 -12.96
CA LYS A 99 -6.07 -11.58 -13.79
C LYS A 99 -7.13 -10.60 -13.27
N LEU A 100 -7.84 -9.96 -14.19
CA LEU A 100 -8.89 -8.97 -13.90
C LEU A 100 -10.26 -9.59 -14.15
N VAL A 101 -11.15 -9.46 -13.17
CA VAL A 101 -12.58 -9.70 -13.32
C VAL A 101 -13.31 -8.36 -13.25
N THR A 102 -14.10 -8.07 -14.27
CA THR A 102 -14.88 -6.82 -14.36
C THR A 102 -16.26 -7.08 -14.95
N ASN A 103 -17.10 -6.07 -15.07
CA ASN A 103 -18.37 -6.24 -15.78
C ASN A 103 -18.14 -6.51 -17.27
N ALA A 104 -18.98 -7.37 -17.85
CA ALA A 104 -18.98 -7.65 -19.30
C ALA A 104 -19.10 -6.35 -20.10
N GLY A 105 -18.23 -6.20 -21.11
CA GLY A 105 -18.12 -4.99 -21.94
C GLY A 105 -17.18 -3.91 -21.38
N PHE A 106 -16.58 -4.10 -20.18
CA PHE A 106 -15.63 -3.16 -19.59
C PHE A 106 -14.18 -3.70 -19.54
N GLU A 107 -13.91 -4.83 -20.17
CA GLU A 107 -12.58 -5.45 -20.19
C GLU A 107 -11.51 -4.55 -20.80
N ASP A 108 -11.90 -3.68 -21.72
CA ASP A 108 -10.97 -2.80 -22.43
C ASP A 108 -10.77 -1.43 -21.77
N ILE A 109 -11.38 -1.20 -20.58
CA ILE A 109 -11.25 0.08 -19.86
C ILE A 109 -9.79 0.45 -19.55
N LEU A 110 -8.93 -0.56 -19.32
CA LEU A 110 -7.50 -0.34 -19.05
C LEU A 110 -6.77 0.20 -20.29
N GLU A 111 -7.22 -0.18 -21.50
CA GLU A 111 -6.66 0.33 -22.75
C GLU A 111 -7.25 1.68 -23.14
N ILE A 112 -8.54 1.83 -22.96
CA ILE A 112 -9.25 3.08 -23.26
C ILE A 112 -8.71 4.19 -22.36
N GLY A 113 -8.58 3.94 -21.04
CA GLY A 113 -8.13 4.91 -20.06
C GLY A 113 -8.85 6.24 -20.19
N ARG A 114 -8.16 7.34 -20.00
CA ARG A 114 -8.71 8.71 -20.15
C ARG A 114 -8.69 9.22 -21.58
N GLN A 115 -8.27 8.43 -22.56
CA GLN A 115 -8.14 8.79 -23.98
C GLN A 115 -7.26 10.01 -24.28
N ASN A 116 -6.50 10.50 -23.32
CA ASN A 116 -5.54 11.57 -23.54
C ASN A 116 -4.32 11.05 -24.33
N ARG A 117 -3.82 11.88 -25.25
CA ARG A 117 -2.62 11.53 -26.00
C ARG A 117 -1.39 11.56 -25.09
N PRO A 118 -0.60 10.47 -25.02
CA PRO A 118 0.63 10.45 -24.21
C PRO A 118 1.66 11.47 -24.72
N GLN A 119 1.64 11.74 -26.04
CA GLN A 119 2.53 12.68 -26.73
C GLN A 119 1.68 13.54 -27.66
N LEU A 120 1.52 14.83 -27.32
CA LEU A 120 0.62 15.75 -28.03
C LEU A 120 0.98 15.93 -29.52
N TYR A 121 2.26 15.95 -29.85
CA TYR A 121 2.77 16.26 -31.20
C TYR A 121 3.33 15.06 -31.95
N ALA A 122 3.22 13.85 -31.40
CA ALA A 122 3.66 12.65 -32.11
C ALA A 122 2.62 12.20 -33.13
N LEU A 123 3.05 11.89 -34.36
CA LEU A 123 2.18 11.32 -35.40
C LEU A 123 1.71 9.92 -34.99
N VAL A 124 2.56 9.15 -34.31
CA VAL A 124 2.25 7.84 -33.75
C VAL A 124 2.56 7.90 -32.24
N GLY A 125 1.53 7.93 -31.41
CA GLY A 125 1.67 7.93 -29.97
C GLY A 125 1.87 6.50 -29.45
N HIS A 126 2.91 6.27 -28.66
CA HIS A 126 3.10 5.01 -27.94
C HIS A 126 2.46 5.11 -26.56
N ARG A 127 1.45 4.29 -26.31
CA ARG A 127 0.93 4.08 -24.95
C ARG A 127 1.75 3.00 -24.25
N PRO A 128 2.06 3.15 -22.96
CA PRO A 128 2.61 2.03 -22.20
C PRO A 128 1.60 0.88 -22.24
N PRO A 129 2.05 -0.38 -22.33
CA PRO A 129 1.15 -1.53 -22.32
C PRO A 129 0.30 -1.53 -21.05
N PRO A 130 -0.94 -2.02 -21.06
CA PRO A 130 -1.77 -2.12 -19.88
C PRO A 130 -1.13 -3.02 -18.81
N LEU A 131 -1.57 -2.89 -17.55
CA LEU A 131 -1.05 -3.68 -16.44
C LEU A 131 -1.48 -5.14 -16.51
N VAL A 132 -2.66 -5.39 -17.07
CA VAL A 132 -3.22 -6.72 -17.27
C VAL A 132 -3.44 -6.89 -18.77
N ASN A 133 -2.89 -7.95 -19.36
CA ASN A 133 -3.08 -8.24 -20.78
C ASN A 133 -4.54 -8.54 -21.10
N ARG A 134 -4.94 -8.38 -22.37
CA ARG A 134 -6.34 -8.58 -22.79
C ARG A 134 -6.84 -9.99 -22.48
N ASP A 135 -6.01 -11.00 -22.65
CA ASP A 135 -6.34 -12.42 -22.42
C ASP A 135 -6.50 -12.76 -20.92
N ASP A 136 -5.98 -11.91 -20.04
CA ASP A 136 -6.08 -12.07 -18.59
C ASP A 136 -7.24 -11.21 -17.99
N ARG A 137 -8.14 -10.65 -18.84
CA ARG A 137 -9.32 -9.87 -18.43
C ARG A 137 -10.59 -10.61 -18.75
N HIS A 138 -11.42 -10.82 -17.74
CA HIS A 138 -12.65 -11.58 -17.82
C HIS A 138 -13.83 -10.69 -17.43
N GLY A 139 -14.81 -10.58 -18.35
CA GLY A 139 -16.08 -9.92 -18.09
C GLY A 139 -17.08 -10.90 -17.51
N ILE A 140 -17.84 -10.47 -16.50
CA ILE A 140 -18.98 -11.21 -15.95
C ILE A 140 -20.23 -10.34 -16.05
N GLN A 141 -21.38 -10.98 -16.28
CA GLN A 141 -22.66 -10.31 -16.26
C GLN A 141 -22.97 -9.84 -14.84
N GLY A 142 -23.57 -8.67 -14.73
CA GLY A 142 -23.98 -8.12 -13.44
C GLY A 142 -23.96 -6.60 -13.46
N ARG A 143 -24.99 -5.98 -12.90
CA ARG A 143 -25.08 -4.53 -12.80
C ARG A 143 -25.90 -4.12 -11.58
N MET A 144 -25.35 -3.21 -10.80
CA MET A 144 -26.06 -2.55 -9.70
C MET A 144 -26.57 -1.18 -10.14
N GLY A 145 -27.73 -0.79 -9.66
CA GLY A 145 -28.25 0.55 -9.80
C GLY A 145 -27.75 1.51 -8.72
N PRO A 146 -28.08 2.82 -8.84
CA PRO A 146 -27.60 3.84 -7.91
C PRO A 146 -28.14 3.67 -6.49
N ASP A 147 -29.28 3.01 -6.31
CA ASP A 147 -29.91 2.76 -5.01
C ASP A 147 -29.50 1.40 -4.41
N GLY A 148 -28.56 0.70 -5.05
CA GLY A 148 -28.06 -0.61 -4.62
C GLY A 148 -28.94 -1.79 -5.02
N GLU A 149 -29.94 -1.58 -5.88
CA GLU A 149 -30.75 -2.65 -6.47
C GLU A 149 -29.95 -3.35 -7.59
N ALA A 150 -30.13 -4.65 -7.73
CA ALA A 150 -29.55 -5.40 -8.84
C ALA A 150 -30.40 -5.16 -10.11
N ILE A 151 -29.90 -4.36 -11.05
CA ILE A 151 -30.52 -4.19 -12.38
C ILE A 151 -30.34 -5.48 -13.18
N GLU A 152 -29.15 -6.06 -13.09
CA GLU A 152 -28.79 -7.34 -13.68
C GLU A 152 -28.02 -8.15 -12.61
N PRO A 153 -28.60 -9.27 -12.13
CA PRO A 153 -27.93 -10.10 -11.14
C PRO A 153 -26.72 -10.81 -11.75
N LEU A 154 -25.76 -11.16 -10.89
CA LEU A 154 -24.62 -12.01 -11.28
C LEU A 154 -25.14 -13.39 -11.71
N ASP A 155 -24.62 -13.91 -12.83
CA ASP A 155 -24.96 -15.25 -13.30
C ASP A 155 -24.23 -16.31 -12.46
N PRO A 156 -24.92 -17.20 -11.75
CA PRO A 156 -24.29 -18.26 -10.98
C PRO A 156 -23.39 -19.18 -11.83
N ALA A 157 -23.75 -19.43 -13.10
CA ALA A 157 -22.96 -20.29 -13.99
C ALA A 157 -21.62 -19.62 -14.34
N GLU A 158 -21.60 -18.31 -14.56
CA GLU A 158 -20.35 -17.58 -14.78
C GLU A 158 -19.47 -17.59 -13.52
N LEU A 159 -20.07 -17.45 -12.34
CA LEU A 159 -19.32 -17.50 -11.08
C LEU A 159 -18.70 -18.89 -10.83
N GLU A 160 -19.41 -19.96 -11.17
CA GLU A 160 -18.89 -21.33 -11.09
C GLU A 160 -17.73 -21.59 -12.05
N ALA A 161 -17.70 -20.93 -13.21
CA ALA A 161 -16.64 -21.04 -14.21
C ALA A 161 -15.39 -20.23 -13.88
N LEU A 162 -15.49 -19.21 -13.00
CA LEU A 162 -14.37 -18.31 -12.67
C LEU A 162 -13.10 -19.03 -12.19
N PRO A 163 -13.14 -20.06 -11.32
CA PRO A 163 -11.92 -20.74 -10.87
C PRO A 163 -11.09 -21.33 -12.01
N GLU A 164 -11.74 -21.85 -13.05
CA GLU A 164 -11.04 -22.37 -14.23
C GLU A 164 -10.44 -21.23 -15.06
N LEU A 165 -11.21 -20.17 -15.32
CA LEU A 165 -10.75 -19.00 -16.06
C LEU A 165 -9.59 -18.27 -15.36
N LEU A 166 -9.59 -18.28 -14.04
CA LEU A 166 -8.56 -17.64 -13.20
C LEU A 166 -7.35 -18.54 -12.93
N GLY A 167 -7.34 -19.76 -13.42
CA GLY A 167 -6.21 -20.68 -13.27
C GLY A 167 -4.89 -20.08 -13.71
N GLY A 168 -3.82 -20.30 -12.93
CA GLY A 168 -2.47 -19.78 -13.18
C GLY A 168 -2.27 -18.28 -12.81
N ALA A 169 -3.27 -17.62 -12.23
CA ALA A 169 -3.08 -16.30 -11.65
C ALA A 169 -2.37 -16.40 -10.29
N GLU A 170 -1.46 -15.46 -10.02
CA GLU A 170 -0.86 -15.27 -8.70
C GLU A 170 -1.70 -14.32 -7.84
N SER A 171 -2.49 -13.49 -8.50
CA SER A 171 -3.42 -12.55 -7.87
C SER A 171 -4.62 -12.28 -8.77
N VAL A 172 -5.75 -11.95 -8.18
CA VAL A 172 -6.96 -11.58 -8.90
C VAL A 172 -7.42 -10.21 -8.45
N ALA A 173 -7.63 -9.32 -9.41
CA ALA A 173 -8.27 -8.03 -9.19
C ALA A 173 -9.74 -8.12 -9.61
N VAL A 174 -10.67 -7.86 -8.69
CA VAL A 174 -12.09 -7.76 -8.98
C VAL A 174 -12.49 -6.30 -8.94
N VAL A 175 -12.97 -5.79 -10.08
CA VAL A 175 -13.37 -4.38 -10.23
C VAL A 175 -14.71 -4.34 -10.95
N LEU A 176 -15.76 -4.26 -10.18
CA LEU A 176 -17.13 -4.13 -10.69
C LEU A 176 -17.54 -2.66 -10.63
N LEU A 177 -18.19 -2.20 -11.68
CA LEU A 177 -18.72 -0.84 -11.82
C LEU A 177 -20.17 -0.83 -11.35
N HIS A 178 -20.40 -0.21 -10.20
CA HIS A 178 -21.69 -0.13 -9.50
C HIS A 178 -22.28 -1.46 -9.10
#